data_e44d1837ee5ffff0d4be6ff053ec1aff
#
_entry.id   e44d1837ee5ffff0d4be6ff053ec1aff
#
_cell.length_a   1.000
_cell.length_b   1.000
_cell.length_c   1.000
_cell.angle_alpha   90.00
_cell.angle_beta   90.00
_cell.angle_gamma   90.00
#
_symmetry.space_group_name_H-M   'P 1'
#
loop_
_entity.id
_entity.type
_entity.pdbx_description
1 polymer ?
#
loop_
_entity_poly.entity_id
_entity_poly.type
_entity_poly.pdbx_seq_one_letter_code
_entity_poly.pdbx_strand_id
1 'polypeptide(L)'
;MALMIAIKDPSDMNNILALPRKLRLQNFVDAWVMTNFPQKFFNTAFITVINLFFTLITNSFAAYAITRNRKKSKFFSIMYYYFISAMFIPFQVIMLPLVVQANTFHLDNIYGISFLYIIFGLPMNTFL
;
A
#
# COMPACT_ATOMS: atom_id res chain seq x y z
N MET A 1 19.37 -9.57 14.02
CA MET A 1 19.26 -8.59 15.13
C MET A 1 17.82 -8.42 15.62
N ALA A 2 16.85 -8.02 14.80
CA ALA A 2 15.48 -7.76 15.25
C ALA A 2 14.84 -8.92 16.04
N LEU A 3 14.96 -10.15 15.55
CA LEU A 3 14.44 -11.35 16.25
C LEU A 3 15.10 -11.58 17.60
N MET A 4 16.41 -11.32 17.71
CA MET A 4 17.12 -11.49 19.01
C MET A 4 16.64 -10.46 20.03
N ILE A 5 16.37 -9.22 19.60
CA ILE A 5 15.84 -8.16 20.46
C ILE A 5 14.40 -8.47 20.88
N ALA A 6 13.58 -8.98 19.97
CA ALA A 6 12.18 -9.29 20.23
C ALA A 6 11.97 -10.36 21.34
N ILE A 7 12.93 -11.26 21.51
CA ILE A 7 12.89 -12.33 22.53
C ILE A 7 13.67 -12.00 23.80
N LYS A 8 14.33 -10.83 23.88
CA LYS A 8 15.08 -10.40 25.07
C LYS A 8 14.17 -9.86 26.16
N ASP A 9 14.59 -10.09 27.39
CA ASP A 9 14.01 -9.38 28.54
C ASP A 9 14.43 -7.90 28.52
N PRO A 10 13.56 -6.93 28.89
CA PRO A 10 13.90 -5.51 28.98
C PRO A 10 15.14 -5.22 29.84
N SER A 11 15.42 -6.02 30.84
CA SER A 11 16.62 -5.90 31.66
C SER A 11 17.93 -6.23 30.92
N ASP A 12 17.86 -7.00 29.85
CA ASP A 12 19.02 -7.41 29.02
C ASP A 12 19.27 -6.48 27.83
N MET A 13 18.52 -5.39 27.70
CA MET A 13 18.64 -4.47 26.55
C MET A 13 19.88 -3.59 26.58
N ASN A 14 20.59 -3.51 27.71
CA ASN A 14 21.83 -2.72 27.83
C ASN A 14 22.95 -3.21 26.90
N ASN A 15 22.91 -4.45 26.45
CA ASN A 15 23.87 -5.00 25.49
C ASN A 15 23.14 -5.65 24.31
N ILE A 16 22.91 -4.88 23.26
CA ILE A 16 22.11 -5.27 22.09
C ILE A 16 22.70 -6.49 21.34
N LEU A 17 24.03 -6.62 21.35
CA LEU A 17 24.75 -7.67 20.63
C LEU A 17 24.90 -8.98 21.41
N ALA A 18 24.70 -8.95 22.72
CA ALA A 18 24.78 -10.16 23.54
C ALA A 18 23.60 -11.10 23.29
N LEU A 19 23.83 -12.40 23.43
CA LEU A 19 22.77 -13.40 23.41
C LEU A 19 21.80 -13.18 24.59
N PRO A 20 20.49 -13.43 24.40
CA PRO A 20 19.51 -13.27 25.47
C PRO A 20 19.80 -14.26 26.61
N ARG A 21 19.89 -13.76 27.84
CA ARG A 21 20.05 -14.60 29.03
C ARG A 21 18.78 -15.35 29.39
N LYS A 22 17.61 -14.73 29.10
CA LYS A 22 16.29 -15.34 29.24
C LYS A 22 15.46 -15.06 28.01
N LEU A 23 14.78 -16.09 27.51
CA LEU A 23 13.84 -15.95 26.42
C LEU A 23 12.49 -15.46 26.97
N ARG A 24 12.03 -14.29 26.51
CA ARG A 24 10.76 -13.74 26.90
C ARG A 24 9.82 -13.67 25.68
N LEU A 25 8.98 -14.67 25.57
CA LEU A 25 7.95 -14.72 24.51
C LEU A 25 6.77 -13.78 24.80
N GLN A 26 6.64 -13.30 26.04
CA GLN A 26 5.60 -12.37 26.46
C GLN A 26 5.62 -11.07 25.65
N ASN A 27 6.78 -10.64 25.15
CA ASN A 27 6.90 -9.45 24.29
C ASN A 27 6.02 -9.53 23.03
N PHE A 28 5.81 -10.73 22.49
CA PHE A 28 4.91 -10.92 21.33
C PHE A 28 3.43 -10.78 21.74
N VAL A 29 3.06 -11.29 22.91
CA VAL A 29 1.70 -11.14 23.43
C VAL A 29 1.43 -9.67 23.76
N ASP A 30 2.38 -9.00 24.40
CA ASP A 30 2.27 -7.57 24.73
C ASP A 30 2.16 -6.72 23.45
N ALA A 31 2.98 -6.99 22.43
CA ALA A 31 2.90 -6.34 21.14
C ALA A 31 1.56 -6.60 20.44
N TRP A 32 1.07 -7.84 20.48
CA TRP A 32 -0.22 -8.22 19.89
C TRP A 32 -1.39 -7.42 20.49
N VAL A 33 -1.40 -7.32 21.82
CA VAL A 33 -2.45 -6.60 22.55
C VAL A 33 -2.32 -5.09 22.36
N MET A 34 -1.09 -4.54 22.53
CA MET A 34 -0.84 -3.09 22.43
C MET A 34 -1.15 -2.52 21.03
N THR A 35 -0.88 -3.31 20.00
CA THR A 35 -1.11 -2.87 18.61
C THR A 35 -2.55 -3.09 18.13
N ASN A 36 -3.40 -3.75 18.91
CA ASN A 36 -4.71 -4.23 18.44
C ASN A 36 -4.57 -4.98 17.10
N PHE A 37 -3.59 -5.90 17.04
CA PHE A 37 -3.18 -6.59 15.81
C PHE A 37 -4.34 -7.18 15.01
N PRO A 38 -5.33 -7.88 15.60
CA PRO A 38 -6.45 -8.43 14.84
C PRO A 38 -7.20 -7.38 14.04
N GLN A 39 -7.53 -6.25 14.65
CA GLN A 39 -8.25 -5.18 13.96
C GLN A 39 -7.45 -4.61 12.79
N LYS A 40 -6.15 -4.38 13.00
CA LYS A 40 -5.26 -3.87 11.95
C LYS A 40 -5.07 -4.87 10.83
N PHE A 41 -4.96 -6.16 11.18
CA PHE A 41 -4.88 -7.25 10.20
C PHE A 41 -6.14 -7.31 9.34
N PHE A 42 -7.34 -7.29 9.94
CA PHE A 42 -8.59 -7.29 9.19
C PHE A 42 -8.75 -6.05 8.32
N ASN A 43 -8.39 -4.87 8.80
CA ASN A 43 -8.41 -3.66 8.00
C ASN A 43 -7.49 -3.77 6.77
N THR A 44 -6.28 -4.26 6.96
CA THR A 44 -5.32 -4.45 5.86
C THR A 44 -5.81 -5.52 4.88
N ALA A 45 -6.31 -6.65 5.38
CA ALA A 45 -6.88 -7.70 4.54
C ALA A 45 -8.06 -7.19 3.71
N PHE A 46 -8.95 -6.41 4.31
CA PHE A 46 -10.09 -5.80 3.64
C PHE A 46 -9.64 -4.85 2.52
N ILE A 47 -8.72 -3.92 2.83
CA ILE A 47 -8.13 -3.01 1.84
C ILE A 47 -7.50 -3.79 0.69
N THR A 48 -6.74 -4.83 0.99
CA THR A 48 -6.05 -5.65 -0.01
C THR A 48 -7.03 -6.35 -0.94
N VAL A 49 -8.06 -6.99 -0.41
CA VAL A 49 -9.08 -7.71 -1.20
C VAL A 49 -9.84 -6.73 -2.11
N ILE A 50 -10.31 -5.61 -1.57
CA ILE A 50 -11.02 -4.59 -2.35
C ILE A 50 -10.12 -4.04 -3.45
N ASN A 51 -8.90 -3.66 -3.09
CA ASN A 51 -7.96 -3.13 -4.08
C ASN A 51 -7.67 -4.13 -5.18
N LEU A 52 -7.39 -5.38 -4.84
CA LEU A 52 -7.11 -6.41 -5.83
C LEU A 52 -8.28 -6.58 -6.80
N PHE A 53 -9.50 -6.68 -6.28
CA PHE A 53 -10.71 -6.87 -7.08
C PHE A 53 -10.95 -5.70 -8.04
N PHE A 54 -11.00 -4.49 -7.51
CA PHE A 54 -11.28 -3.31 -8.33
C PHE A 54 -10.13 -2.96 -9.27
N THR A 55 -8.88 -3.13 -8.85
CA THR A 55 -7.70 -2.91 -9.69
C THR A 55 -7.70 -3.86 -10.89
N LEU A 56 -7.95 -5.14 -10.68
CA LEU A 56 -8.03 -6.11 -11.78
C LEU A 56 -9.13 -5.74 -12.80
N ILE A 57 -10.31 -5.39 -12.32
CA ILE A 57 -11.43 -5.03 -13.21
C ILE A 57 -11.11 -3.72 -13.95
N THR A 58 -10.80 -2.65 -13.23
CA THR A 58 -10.61 -1.33 -13.83
C THR A 58 -9.42 -1.31 -14.81
N ASN A 59 -8.30 -1.92 -14.44
CA ASN A 59 -7.13 -1.96 -15.30
C ASN A 59 -7.33 -2.85 -16.52
N SER A 60 -8.00 -3.99 -16.39
CA SER A 60 -8.33 -4.85 -17.54
C SER A 60 -9.22 -4.13 -18.55
N PHE A 61 -10.23 -3.40 -18.08
CA PHE A 61 -11.08 -2.59 -18.97
C PHE A 61 -10.31 -1.43 -19.60
N ALA A 62 -9.49 -0.71 -18.82
CA ALA A 62 -8.70 0.39 -19.33
C ALA A 62 -7.68 -0.09 -20.38
N ALA A 63 -6.93 -1.15 -20.08
CA ALA A 63 -5.96 -1.76 -20.98
C ALA A 63 -6.62 -2.23 -22.28
N TYR A 64 -7.75 -2.93 -22.17
CA TYR A 64 -8.50 -3.39 -23.34
C TYR A 64 -9.01 -2.23 -24.21
N ALA A 65 -9.62 -1.22 -23.58
CA ALA A 65 -10.16 -0.07 -24.30
C ALA A 65 -9.06 0.73 -25.01
N ILE A 66 -7.96 1.00 -24.32
CA ILE A 66 -6.82 1.75 -24.86
C ILE A 66 -6.17 0.97 -26.01
N THR A 67 -5.82 -0.30 -25.78
CA THR A 67 -5.10 -1.10 -26.78
C THR A 67 -5.90 -1.29 -28.06
N ARG A 68 -7.20 -1.56 -27.95
CA ARG A 68 -8.08 -1.81 -29.09
C ARG A 68 -8.39 -0.55 -29.90
N ASN A 69 -8.51 0.60 -29.24
CA ASN A 69 -8.99 1.83 -29.87
C ASN A 69 -7.88 2.85 -30.13
N ARG A 70 -6.67 2.68 -29.61
CA ARG A 70 -5.55 3.63 -29.74
C ARG A 70 -5.27 4.05 -31.17
N LYS A 71 -5.29 3.12 -32.14
CA LYS A 71 -5.04 3.41 -33.55
C LYS A 71 -6.24 4.05 -34.26
N LYS A 72 -7.45 3.95 -33.70
CA LYS A 72 -8.70 4.41 -34.32
C LYS A 72 -9.17 5.77 -33.80
N SER A 73 -8.76 6.16 -32.58
CA SER A 73 -9.22 7.36 -31.93
C SER A 73 -8.08 8.13 -31.27
N LYS A 74 -8.02 9.43 -31.58
CA LYS A 74 -7.05 10.37 -30.96
C LYS A 74 -7.18 10.40 -29.43
N PHE A 75 -8.41 10.30 -28.90
CA PHE A 75 -8.67 10.28 -27.47
C PHE A 75 -7.93 9.11 -26.78
N PHE A 76 -8.06 7.89 -27.28
CA PHE A 76 -7.37 6.74 -26.70
C PHE A 76 -5.85 6.78 -26.92
N SER A 77 -5.39 7.39 -27.99
CA SER A 77 -3.96 7.65 -28.18
C SER A 77 -3.41 8.63 -27.14
N ILE A 78 -4.14 9.70 -26.84
CA ILE A 78 -3.76 10.67 -25.78
C ILE A 78 -3.77 10.00 -24.42
N MET A 79 -4.80 9.23 -24.09
CA MET A 79 -4.89 8.48 -22.83
C MET A 79 -3.70 7.51 -22.65
N TYR A 80 -3.30 6.85 -23.72
CA TYR A 80 -2.13 5.97 -23.71
C TYR A 80 -0.85 6.71 -23.30
N TYR A 81 -0.55 7.84 -23.96
CA TYR A 81 0.64 8.63 -23.62
C TYR A 81 0.54 9.29 -22.25
N TYR A 82 -0.65 9.71 -21.84
CA TYR A 82 -0.91 10.25 -20.50
C TYR A 82 -0.59 9.22 -19.41
N PHE A 83 -1.05 7.99 -19.56
CA PHE A 83 -0.75 6.94 -18.59
C PHE A 83 0.74 6.57 -18.55
N ILE A 84 1.40 6.49 -19.72
CA ILE A 84 2.84 6.27 -19.78
C ILE A 84 3.59 7.41 -19.07
N SER A 85 3.24 8.67 -19.33
CA SER A 85 3.90 9.79 -18.67
C SER A 85 3.72 9.79 -17.16
N ALA A 86 2.54 9.37 -16.67
CA ALA A 86 2.28 9.26 -15.24
C ALA A 86 3.16 8.20 -14.53
N MET A 87 3.59 7.14 -15.24
CA MET A 87 4.50 6.13 -14.70
C MET A 87 5.90 6.67 -14.37
N PHE A 88 6.32 7.75 -15.02
CA PHE A 88 7.63 8.37 -14.76
C PHE A 88 7.63 9.31 -13.56
N ILE A 89 6.47 9.62 -12.99
CA ILE A 89 6.39 10.44 -11.79
C ILE A 89 6.67 9.56 -10.56
N PRO A 90 7.79 9.79 -9.82
CA PRO A 90 8.07 9.02 -8.62
C PRO A 90 6.98 9.25 -7.56
N PHE A 91 6.48 8.18 -6.98
CA PHE A 91 5.45 8.25 -5.93
C PHE A 91 5.86 9.18 -4.77
N GLN A 92 7.16 9.21 -4.45
CA GLN A 92 7.70 10.04 -3.38
C GLN A 92 7.45 11.54 -3.59
N VAL A 93 7.40 11.99 -4.84
CA VAL A 93 7.13 13.41 -5.17
C VAL A 93 5.68 13.78 -4.90
N ILE A 94 4.75 12.87 -5.18
CA ILE A 94 3.32 13.11 -5.02
C ILE A 94 2.78 12.71 -3.65
N MET A 95 3.55 11.96 -2.86
CA MET A 95 3.10 11.41 -1.58
C MET A 95 2.64 12.50 -0.60
N LEU A 96 3.42 13.57 -0.43
CA LEU A 96 3.08 14.63 0.52
C LEU A 96 1.83 15.41 0.10
N PRO A 97 1.72 15.95 -1.14
CA PRO A 97 0.49 16.56 -1.63
C PRO A 97 -0.71 15.63 -1.55
N LEU A 98 -0.52 14.32 -1.82
CA LEU A 98 -1.57 13.33 -1.76
C LEU A 98 -2.13 13.16 -0.34
N VAL A 99 -1.26 13.09 0.67
CA VAL A 99 -1.67 12.99 2.08
C VAL A 99 -2.46 14.22 2.51
N VAL A 100 -2.00 15.42 2.11
CA VAL A 100 -2.72 16.66 2.40
C VAL A 100 -4.11 16.67 1.76
N GLN A 101 -4.21 16.31 0.48
CA GLN A 101 -5.49 16.22 -0.21
C GLN A 101 -6.41 15.14 0.37
N ALA A 102 -5.86 13.97 0.69
CA ALA A 102 -6.62 12.88 1.31
C ALA A 102 -7.26 13.33 2.62
N ASN A 103 -6.52 14.06 3.45
CA ASN A 103 -7.04 14.62 4.69
C ASN A 103 -8.10 15.69 4.42
N THR A 104 -7.87 16.60 3.48
CA THR A 104 -8.82 17.67 3.11
C THR A 104 -10.15 17.11 2.62
N PHE A 105 -10.13 16.03 1.87
CA PHE A 105 -11.32 15.37 1.32
C PHE A 105 -11.88 14.26 2.23
N HIS A 106 -11.38 14.12 3.47
CA HIS A 106 -11.77 13.07 4.41
C HIS A 106 -11.62 11.64 3.84
N LEU A 107 -10.60 11.43 3.02
CA LEU A 107 -10.23 10.13 2.44
C LEU A 107 -9.20 9.37 3.30
N ASP A 108 -8.92 9.84 4.50
CA ASP A 108 -8.03 9.24 5.51
C ASP A 108 -8.67 8.05 6.27
N ASN A 109 -9.63 7.40 5.63
CA ASN A 109 -10.33 6.23 6.12
C ASN A 109 -10.08 5.02 5.20
N ILE A 110 -10.51 3.81 5.64
CA ILE A 110 -10.28 2.54 4.92
C ILE A 110 -10.79 2.60 3.46
N TYR A 111 -11.95 3.19 3.24
CA TYR A 111 -12.56 3.29 1.91
C TYR A 111 -11.83 4.31 1.03
N GLY A 112 -11.50 5.46 1.59
CA GLY A 112 -10.76 6.51 0.89
C GLY A 112 -9.34 6.07 0.50
N ILE A 113 -8.61 5.39 1.39
CA ILE A 113 -7.30 4.82 1.09
C ILE A 113 -7.42 3.78 -0.03
N SER A 114 -8.42 2.89 0.02
CA SER A 114 -8.66 1.91 -1.04
C SER A 114 -8.92 2.59 -2.39
N PHE A 115 -9.73 3.63 -2.41
CA PHE A 115 -10.02 4.40 -3.62
C PHE A 115 -8.75 5.04 -4.21
N LEU A 116 -7.93 5.65 -3.36
CA LEU A 116 -6.66 6.25 -3.78
C LEU A 116 -5.71 5.20 -4.38
N TYR A 117 -5.57 4.04 -3.78
CA TYR A 117 -4.72 2.97 -4.29
C TYR A 117 -5.18 2.46 -5.66
N ILE A 118 -6.50 2.35 -5.89
CA ILE A 118 -7.04 1.95 -7.19
C ILE A 118 -6.69 2.99 -8.25
N ILE A 119 -6.88 4.29 -7.97
CA ILE A 119 -6.61 5.36 -8.93
C ILE A 119 -5.12 5.48 -9.25
N PHE A 120 -4.27 5.52 -8.22
CA PHE A 120 -2.82 5.66 -8.43
C PHE A 120 -2.17 4.43 -9.04
N GLY A 121 -2.78 3.26 -8.87
CA GLY A 121 -2.36 2.03 -9.53
C GLY A 121 -2.71 1.97 -11.02
N LEU A 122 -3.68 2.76 -11.50
CA LEU A 122 -4.16 2.70 -12.88
C LEU A 122 -3.05 2.83 -13.94
N PRO A 123 -2.19 3.85 -13.91
CA PRO A 123 -1.19 4.02 -14.96
C PRO A 123 -0.25 2.84 -15.09
N MET A 124 0.30 2.37 -13.97
CA MET A 124 1.27 1.28 -13.97
C MET A 124 0.62 -0.07 -14.29
N ASN A 125 -0.48 -0.40 -13.63
CA ASN A 125 -1.11 -1.71 -13.75
C ASN A 125 -1.84 -1.91 -15.09
N THR A 126 -2.17 -0.83 -15.81
CA THR A 126 -2.77 -0.92 -17.16
C THR A 126 -1.77 -1.43 -18.20
N PHE A 127 -0.46 -1.28 -17.95
CA PHE A 127 0.61 -1.68 -18.87
C PHE A 127 1.37 -2.95 -18.44
N LEU A 128 1.06 -3.49 -17.27
CA LEU A 128 1.57 -4.79 -16.81
C LEU A 128 0.72 -5.93 -17.38
#